data_a3c4e4b66d6270d6511a4b5e6f687b20
#
_entry.id   a3c4e4b66d6270d6511a4b5e6f687b20
#
_cell.length_a   1.000
_cell.length_b   1.000
_cell.length_c   1.000
_cell.angle_alpha   90.00
_cell.angle_beta   90.00
_cell.angle_gamma   90.00
#
_symmetry.space_group_name_H-M   'P 1'
#
loop_
_entity.id
_entity.type
_entity.pdbx_description
1 polymer ?
#
loop_
_entity_poly.entity_id
_entity_poly.type
_entity_poly.pdbx_seq_one_letter_code
_entity_poly.pdbx_strand_id
1 'polypeptide(L)'
;GLDHYKAELGNFFKRLQGQKFNGESAPRIVLVSPIPFEKLDKGSPNSDEGNRRIQLYSTASETVAQEHGVRFLDLFTPMLERASNISNRKITINGVHLSEYGDWAVSQLMARGLGLWRDDLSLPTATPRDEKFRRAVYEKNHHYFTWWHPPNASYIHGGRNKTRGAMHLANEREQRKLLIEASERELWAMEKPKLSEVWGAEPVEGKPVWFPTPASRDIPGVAKGQEAQWEVASDGPSDKHLRTPQEQLAMFKISDGYEVNLFASEQRFPIANPFAIRFDAKGRLWVANSPTWPHSLPGQQPRDSLVILEDKDRDGVADKHSVFLDKMKLIHGFALADDGAFVAQVPNLILAKDKTGNGKADWMQTVLHGFGAEDAEHAMNNFRWSPGGSLHFSQGIFYHSQIETPFGPRRVRDAAVFRYTPNEYRLEIPVSHAFWNPYGKVFDHWGRGILLDASAGQYYPMDVISTPFIYPKQKTRTNHLSFAPGGSIAAGCEFVRNRHFPQEVQGRFVVNHCEGDVGTHWYE
;
A
#
# COMPACT_ATOMS: atom_id res chain seq x y z
N GLY A 1 -5.75 -15.27 -30.80
CA GLY A 1 -4.88 -14.44 -31.61
C GLY A 1 -5.50 -13.10 -32.00
N LEU A 2 -4.87 -12.36 -32.89
CA LEU A 2 -5.29 -11.00 -33.25
C LEU A 2 -6.70 -10.93 -33.86
N ASP A 3 -7.08 -11.90 -34.69
CA ASP A 3 -8.40 -11.95 -35.32
C ASP A 3 -9.52 -12.16 -34.29
N HIS A 4 -9.27 -13.03 -33.32
CA HIS A 4 -10.20 -13.21 -32.21
C HIS A 4 -10.36 -11.92 -31.39
N TYR A 5 -9.25 -11.21 -31.11
CA TYR A 5 -9.30 -9.92 -30.44
C TYR A 5 -10.15 -8.90 -31.20
N LYS A 6 -9.94 -8.76 -32.52
CA LYS A 6 -10.74 -7.86 -33.38
C LYS A 6 -12.22 -8.20 -33.32
N ALA A 7 -12.56 -9.48 -33.44
CA ALA A 7 -13.95 -9.93 -33.38
C ALA A 7 -14.61 -9.61 -32.02
N GLU A 8 -13.92 -9.90 -30.90
CA GLU A 8 -14.44 -9.63 -29.56
C GLU A 8 -14.58 -8.13 -29.28
N LEU A 9 -13.62 -7.31 -29.74
CA LEU A 9 -13.70 -5.85 -29.61
C LEU A 9 -14.89 -5.29 -30.41
N GLY A 10 -15.10 -5.77 -31.64
CA GLY A 10 -16.26 -5.40 -32.46
C GLY A 10 -17.60 -5.80 -31.82
N ASN A 11 -17.66 -7.00 -31.25
CA ASN A 11 -18.84 -7.46 -30.48
C ASN A 11 -19.08 -6.60 -29.25
N PHE A 12 -18.03 -6.18 -28.57
CA PHE A 12 -18.11 -5.28 -27.42
C PHE A 12 -18.69 -3.93 -27.80
N PHE A 13 -18.23 -3.31 -28.89
CA PHE A 13 -18.79 -2.06 -29.39
C PHE A 13 -20.27 -2.17 -29.76
N LYS A 14 -20.66 -3.22 -30.46
CA LYS A 14 -22.10 -3.45 -30.80
C LYS A 14 -22.95 -3.52 -29.55
N ARG A 15 -22.47 -4.24 -28.52
CA ARG A 15 -23.20 -4.34 -27.24
C ARG A 15 -23.34 -2.98 -26.55
N LEU A 16 -22.27 -2.18 -26.49
CA LEU A 16 -22.30 -0.86 -25.87
C LEU A 16 -23.17 0.11 -26.63
N GLN A 17 -23.08 0.14 -27.96
CA GLN A 17 -23.90 1.02 -28.81
C GLN A 17 -25.39 0.69 -28.73
N GLY A 18 -25.75 -0.54 -28.38
CA GLY A 18 -27.12 -0.95 -28.11
C GLY A 18 -27.66 -0.55 -26.72
N GLN A 19 -26.84 0.01 -25.84
CA GLN A 19 -27.28 0.40 -24.51
C GLN A 19 -27.77 1.85 -24.44
N LYS A 20 -28.65 2.12 -23.49
CA LYS A 20 -29.13 3.46 -23.15
C LYS A 20 -28.99 3.69 -21.64
N PHE A 21 -27.79 3.88 -21.17
CA PHE A 21 -27.52 4.02 -19.74
C PHE A 21 -28.19 5.25 -19.10
N ASN A 22 -28.47 6.26 -19.89
CA ASN A 22 -29.23 7.46 -19.49
C ASN A 22 -30.74 7.34 -19.78
N GLY A 23 -31.24 6.19 -20.26
CA GLY A 23 -32.61 5.96 -20.66
C GLY A 23 -32.98 6.50 -22.04
N GLU A 24 -32.17 7.33 -22.67
CA GLU A 24 -32.52 8.09 -23.88
C GLU A 24 -31.68 7.73 -25.10
N SER A 25 -30.37 7.76 -24.97
CA SER A 25 -29.44 7.66 -26.10
C SER A 25 -28.33 6.65 -25.89
N ALA A 26 -27.73 6.16 -26.99
CA ALA A 26 -26.52 5.35 -26.95
C ALA A 26 -25.34 6.15 -26.37
N PRO A 27 -24.40 5.48 -25.65
CA PRO A 27 -23.24 6.14 -25.10
C PRO A 27 -22.29 6.63 -26.20
N ARG A 28 -21.65 7.75 -25.97
CA ARG A 28 -20.50 8.18 -26.79
C ARG A 28 -19.28 7.35 -26.37
N ILE A 29 -18.67 6.67 -27.32
CA ILE A 29 -17.56 5.76 -27.08
C ILE A 29 -16.27 6.37 -27.63
N VAL A 30 -15.23 6.35 -26.85
CA VAL A 30 -13.86 6.65 -27.27
C VAL A 30 -12.99 5.47 -26.85
N LEU A 31 -12.31 4.87 -27.81
CA LEU A 31 -11.29 3.86 -27.55
C LEU A 31 -9.93 4.52 -27.46
N VAL A 32 -9.20 4.23 -26.42
CA VAL A 32 -7.86 4.76 -26.18
C VAL A 32 -6.84 3.64 -26.31
N SER A 33 -5.73 3.88 -27.02
CA SER A 33 -4.63 2.91 -27.10
C SER A 33 -3.95 2.75 -25.73
N PRO A 34 -3.29 1.60 -25.47
CA PRO A 34 -2.35 1.50 -24.36
C PRO A 34 -1.21 2.51 -24.49
N ILE A 35 -0.57 2.84 -23.37
CA ILE A 35 0.72 3.54 -23.36
C ILE A 35 1.85 2.56 -23.75
N PRO A 36 3.03 3.05 -24.20
CA PRO A 36 4.16 2.19 -24.46
C PRO A 36 4.75 1.60 -23.18
N PHE A 37 5.38 0.44 -23.34
CA PHE A 37 6.26 -0.11 -22.32
C PHE A 37 7.56 0.71 -22.30
N GLU A 38 7.82 1.39 -21.18
CA GLU A 38 9.02 2.21 -21.03
C GLU A 38 10.23 1.34 -20.71
N LYS A 39 11.36 1.64 -21.36
CA LYS A 39 12.62 0.99 -21.07
C LYS A 39 13.15 1.51 -19.73
N LEU A 40 13.18 0.62 -18.76
CA LEU A 40 13.80 0.88 -17.46
C LEU A 40 15.25 0.36 -17.44
N ASP A 41 15.91 0.54 -16.30
CA ASP A 41 17.25 0.03 -16.05
C ASP A 41 17.30 -1.52 -16.06
N LYS A 42 18.42 -2.08 -15.69
CA LYS A 42 18.65 -3.54 -15.66
C LYS A 42 17.56 -4.26 -14.87
N GLY A 43 17.10 -5.40 -15.42
CA GLY A 43 16.12 -6.28 -14.76
C GLY A 43 14.69 -6.12 -15.24
N SER A 44 14.35 -5.08 -16.03
CA SER A 44 13.03 -4.96 -16.64
C SER A 44 12.85 -5.93 -17.83
N PRO A 45 11.61 -6.32 -18.16
CA PRO A 45 11.33 -7.07 -19.39
C PRO A 45 11.78 -6.32 -20.63
N ASN A 46 11.93 -7.06 -21.73
CA ASN A 46 12.28 -6.46 -23.02
C ASN A 46 11.16 -5.51 -23.52
N SER A 47 11.40 -4.21 -23.40
CA SER A 47 10.47 -3.17 -23.82
C SER A 47 10.24 -3.15 -25.33
N ASP A 48 11.23 -3.48 -26.15
CA ASP A 48 11.13 -3.46 -27.62
C ASP A 48 10.12 -4.51 -28.12
N GLU A 49 10.22 -5.74 -27.59
CA GLU A 49 9.26 -6.79 -27.89
C GLU A 49 7.86 -6.47 -27.33
N GLY A 50 7.80 -5.91 -26.13
CA GLY A 50 6.54 -5.41 -25.53
C GLY A 50 5.88 -4.38 -26.41
N ASN A 51 6.62 -3.36 -26.85
CA ASN A 51 6.12 -2.29 -27.71
C ASN A 51 5.69 -2.77 -29.09
N ARG A 52 6.43 -3.71 -29.69
CA ARG A 52 6.02 -4.34 -30.95
C ARG A 52 4.63 -5.00 -30.83
N ARG A 53 4.38 -5.71 -29.73
CA ARG A 53 3.07 -6.32 -29.47
C ARG A 53 1.99 -5.27 -29.20
N ILE A 54 2.27 -4.26 -28.39
CA ILE A 54 1.32 -3.17 -28.11
C ILE A 54 0.93 -2.48 -29.42
N GLN A 55 1.88 -2.19 -30.30
CA GLN A 55 1.61 -1.57 -31.58
C GLN A 55 0.68 -2.41 -32.47
N LEU A 56 0.91 -3.74 -32.54
CA LEU A 56 0.02 -4.64 -33.29
C LEU A 56 -1.43 -4.56 -32.79
N TYR A 57 -1.64 -4.56 -31.48
CA TYR A 57 -2.96 -4.47 -30.89
C TYR A 57 -3.55 -3.06 -30.98
N SER A 58 -2.75 -2.00 -30.88
CA SER A 58 -3.19 -0.62 -31.09
C SER A 58 -3.71 -0.40 -32.51
N THR A 59 -2.96 -0.85 -33.52
CA THR A 59 -3.40 -0.78 -34.92
C THR A 59 -4.68 -1.59 -35.18
N ALA A 60 -4.77 -2.78 -34.60
CA ALA A 60 -5.98 -3.58 -34.68
C ALA A 60 -7.19 -2.89 -34.02
N SER A 61 -6.97 -2.26 -32.87
CA SER A 61 -7.98 -1.49 -32.12
C SER A 61 -8.48 -0.30 -32.94
N GLU A 62 -7.57 0.44 -33.54
CA GLU A 62 -7.89 1.56 -34.42
C GLU A 62 -8.77 1.12 -35.61
N THR A 63 -8.37 0.04 -36.29
CA THR A 63 -9.14 -0.53 -37.41
C THR A 63 -10.56 -0.87 -36.98
N VAL A 64 -10.73 -1.62 -35.89
CA VAL A 64 -12.06 -2.01 -35.40
C VAL A 64 -12.87 -0.79 -34.94
N ALA A 65 -12.24 0.19 -34.31
CA ALA A 65 -12.91 1.42 -33.91
C ALA A 65 -13.46 2.18 -35.14
N GLN A 66 -12.67 2.30 -36.21
CA GLN A 66 -13.10 2.91 -37.47
C GLN A 66 -14.27 2.14 -38.12
N GLU A 67 -14.21 0.80 -38.19
CA GLU A 67 -15.27 -0.05 -38.73
C GLU A 67 -16.61 0.11 -37.96
N HIS A 68 -16.55 0.44 -36.67
CA HIS A 68 -17.72 0.61 -35.82
C HIS A 68 -18.12 2.07 -35.56
N GLY A 69 -17.47 3.04 -36.20
CA GLY A 69 -17.75 4.47 -35.99
C GLY A 69 -17.40 4.94 -34.57
N VAL A 70 -16.45 4.28 -33.93
CA VAL A 70 -15.94 4.64 -32.59
C VAL A 70 -14.72 5.51 -32.75
N ARG A 71 -14.66 6.60 -31.99
CA ARG A 71 -13.49 7.48 -31.97
C ARG A 71 -12.28 6.74 -31.37
N PHE A 72 -11.16 6.74 -32.07
CA PHE A 72 -9.89 6.20 -31.56
C PHE A 72 -8.96 7.33 -31.13
N LEU A 73 -8.30 7.17 -29.99
CA LEU A 73 -7.31 8.08 -29.46
C LEU A 73 -5.98 7.33 -29.27
N ASP A 74 -4.99 7.69 -30.06
CA ASP A 74 -3.66 7.12 -29.95
C ASP A 74 -2.85 7.83 -28.86
N LEU A 75 -2.53 7.11 -27.78
CA LEU A 75 -1.55 7.50 -26.78
C LEU A 75 -0.20 6.81 -26.99
N PHE A 76 -0.20 5.66 -27.70
CA PHE A 76 1.01 4.85 -27.84
C PHE A 76 2.12 5.60 -28.59
N THR A 77 1.83 6.10 -29.77
CA THR A 77 2.83 6.74 -30.63
C THR A 77 3.44 7.99 -29.99
N PRO A 78 2.66 9.00 -29.55
CA PRO A 78 3.23 10.21 -28.98
C PRO A 78 3.93 9.99 -27.63
N MET A 79 3.49 8.99 -26.85
CA MET A 79 4.17 8.66 -25.60
C MET A 79 5.48 7.89 -25.84
N LEU A 80 5.55 7.06 -26.88
CA LEU A 80 6.79 6.36 -27.28
C LEU A 80 7.85 7.36 -27.76
N GLU A 81 7.46 8.32 -28.59
CA GLU A 81 8.34 9.42 -29.01
C GLU A 81 8.84 10.22 -27.81
N ARG A 82 7.94 10.53 -26.87
CA ARG A 82 8.28 11.26 -25.65
C ARG A 82 9.25 10.49 -24.77
N ALA A 83 9.02 9.21 -24.56
CA ALA A 83 9.92 8.34 -23.80
C ALA A 83 11.33 8.24 -24.41
N SER A 84 11.41 8.34 -25.75
CA SER A 84 12.68 8.29 -26.47
C SER A 84 13.45 9.60 -26.45
N ASN A 85 12.77 10.74 -26.38
CA ASN A 85 13.34 12.08 -26.49
C ASN A 85 13.73 12.72 -25.15
N ILE A 86 13.21 12.23 -24.02
CA ILE A 86 13.48 12.80 -22.70
C ILE A 86 14.44 11.88 -21.95
N SER A 87 15.71 12.16 -22.03
CA SER A 87 16.81 11.33 -21.54
C SER A 87 16.84 11.12 -20.00
N ASN A 88 16.11 11.90 -19.20
CA ASN A 88 16.26 11.87 -17.74
C ASN A 88 14.96 11.77 -16.94
N ARG A 89 13.78 11.77 -17.57
CA ARG A 89 12.51 11.77 -16.84
C ARG A 89 11.60 10.62 -17.27
N LYS A 90 11.43 9.65 -16.37
CA LYS A 90 10.61 8.47 -16.62
C LYS A 90 9.12 8.82 -16.65
N ILE A 91 8.42 8.30 -17.65
CA ILE A 91 6.96 8.44 -17.77
C ILE A 91 6.22 7.39 -16.93
N THR A 92 6.93 6.36 -16.46
CA THR A 92 6.36 5.30 -15.64
C THR A 92 7.16 5.08 -14.37
N ILE A 93 6.53 4.49 -13.37
CA ILE A 93 7.19 4.06 -12.12
C ILE A 93 7.86 2.68 -12.25
N ASN A 94 7.39 1.84 -13.17
CA ASN A 94 7.83 0.45 -13.30
C ASN A 94 7.79 -0.09 -14.75
N GLY A 95 7.74 0.77 -15.73
CA GLY A 95 7.67 0.42 -17.15
C GLY A 95 6.27 0.34 -17.75
N VAL A 96 5.22 0.19 -16.93
CA VAL A 96 3.82 0.02 -17.38
C VAL A 96 2.81 0.94 -16.68
N HIS A 97 3.12 1.44 -15.47
CA HIS A 97 2.25 2.36 -14.73
C HIS A 97 2.80 3.77 -14.79
N LEU A 98 1.95 4.71 -15.10
CA LEU A 98 2.35 6.12 -15.21
C LEU A 98 2.95 6.65 -13.90
N SER A 99 3.99 7.43 -14.04
CA SER A 99 4.46 8.36 -13.01
C SER A 99 3.57 9.61 -13.01
N GLU A 100 3.71 10.50 -12.04
CA GLU A 100 3.00 11.79 -12.08
C GLU A 100 3.29 12.59 -13.35
N TYR A 101 4.53 12.52 -13.83
CA TYR A 101 4.90 13.12 -15.11
C TYR A 101 4.19 12.44 -16.28
N GLY A 102 4.10 11.11 -16.25
CA GLY A 102 3.37 10.36 -17.25
C GLY A 102 1.88 10.70 -17.27
N ASP A 103 1.24 10.79 -16.09
CA ASP A 103 -0.16 11.22 -15.96
C ASP A 103 -0.38 12.62 -16.52
N TRP A 104 0.51 13.56 -16.21
CA TRP A 104 0.47 14.92 -16.75
C TRP A 104 0.59 14.92 -18.27
N ALA A 105 1.53 14.14 -18.83
CA ALA A 105 1.73 14.04 -20.28
C ALA A 105 0.52 13.41 -20.99
N VAL A 106 0.00 12.32 -20.45
CA VAL A 106 -1.19 11.63 -20.99
C VAL A 106 -2.42 12.53 -20.93
N SER A 107 -2.61 13.28 -19.83
CA SER A 107 -3.76 14.17 -19.70
C SER A 107 -3.83 15.23 -20.80
N GLN A 108 -2.68 15.74 -21.23
CA GLN A 108 -2.60 16.70 -22.35
C GLN A 108 -2.98 16.06 -23.68
N LEU A 109 -2.47 14.83 -23.93
CA LEU A 109 -2.80 14.09 -25.15
C LEU A 109 -4.28 13.73 -25.20
N MET A 110 -4.84 13.31 -24.08
CA MET A 110 -6.28 13.00 -23.99
C MET A 110 -7.12 14.25 -24.24
N ALA A 111 -6.78 15.37 -23.68
CA ALA A 111 -7.54 16.60 -23.89
C ALA A 111 -7.50 17.09 -25.34
N ARG A 112 -6.36 17.03 -25.99
CA ARG A 112 -6.26 17.33 -27.45
C ARG A 112 -7.08 16.34 -28.24
N GLY A 113 -6.89 15.05 -27.99
CA GLY A 113 -7.59 14.00 -28.68
C GLY A 113 -9.12 14.03 -28.47
N LEU A 114 -9.60 14.53 -27.35
CA LEU A 114 -11.04 14.71 -27.07
C LEU A 114 -11.59 16.04 -27.61
N GLY A 115 -10.74 16.93 -28.14
CA GLY A 115 -11.14 18.25 -28.62
C GLY A 115 -11.45 19.24 -27.49
N LEU A 116 -10.96 18.94 -26.29
CA LEU A 116 -11.04 19.83 -25.12
C LEU A 116 -9.93 20.88 -25.13
N TRP A 117 -8.89 20.63 -25.92
CA TRP A 117 -7.77 21.53 -26.15
C TRP A 117 -7.86 22.14 -27.55
N ARG A 118 -7.67 23.44 -27.63
CA ARG A 118 -7.58 24.15 -28.91
C ARG A 118 -6.11 24.41 -29.23
N ASP A 119 -5.70 24.16 -30.50
CA ASP A 119 -4.31 24.30 -30.93
C ASP A 119 -3.82 25.76 -30.94
N ASP A 120 -4.75 26.73 -30.89
CA ASP A 120 -4.46 28.15 -30.73
C ASP A 120 -4.07 28.53 -29.28
N LEU A 121 -4.27 27.60 -28.32
CA LEU A 121 -3.76 27.76 -26.97
C LEU A 121 -2.31 27.24 -26.95
N SER A 122 -1.34 28.16 -27.01
CA SER A 122 0.04 27.82 -26.72
C SER A 122 0.09 27.07 -25.39
N LEU A 123 0.87 25.97 -25.31
CA LEU A 123 1.17 25.34 -24.02
C LEU A 123 1.76 26.43 -23.12
N PRO A 124 1.11 26.77 -22.02
CA PRO A 124 1.65 27.81 -21.17
C PRO A 124 2.97 27.30 -20.60
N THR A 125 4.04 27.97 -20.95
CA THR A 125 5.29 27.86 -20.23
C THR A 125 5.03 28.37 -18.82
N ALA A 126 4.91 27.45 -17.87
CA ALA A 126 4.94 27.71 -16.43
C ALA A 126 3.82 28.60 -15.84
N THR A 127 2.57 28.39 -16.19
CA THR A 127 1.48 28.93 -15.35
C THR A 127 1.28 28.05 -14.11
N PRO A 128 1.09 28.64 -12.93
CA PRO A 128 0.78 27.87 -11.73
C PRO A 128 -0.47 27.01 -11.96
N ARG A 129 -0.39 25.75 -11.59
CA ARG A 129 -1.59 24.90 -11.48
C ARG A 129 -2.58 25.56 -10.52
N ASP A 130 -3.86 25.51 -10.84
CA ASP A 130 -4.88 25.75 -9.83
C ASP A 130 -4.97 24.54 -8.89
N GLU A 131 -4.08 24.54 -7.91
CA GLU A 131 -3.97 23.48 -6.91
C GLU A 131 -5.24 23.34 -6.06
N LYS A 132 -5.98 24.41 -5.86
CA LYS A 132 -7.23 24.39 -5.13
C LYS A 132 -8.30 23.59 -5.89
N PHE A 133 -8.45 23.86 -7.18
CA PHE A 133 -9.41 23.15 -8.02
C PHE A 133 -9.01 21.67 -8.19
N ARG A 134 -7.75 21.41 -8.49
CA ARG A 134 -7.22 20.06 -8.64
C ARG A 134 -7.40 19.24 -7.36
N ARG A 135 -7.17 19.85 -6.21
CA ARG A 135 -7.38 19.23 -4.91
C ARG A 135 -8.85 18.88 -4.69
N ALA A 136 -9.78 19.77 -5.01
CA ALA A 136 -11.20 19.50 -4.90
C ALA A 136 -11.66 18.33 -5.79
N VAL A 137 -11.12 18.23 -7.03
CA VAL A 137 -11.37 17.08 -7.93
C VAL A 137 -10.82 15.79 -7.31
N TYR A 138 -9.60 15.84 -6.78
CA TYR A 138 -8.99 14.69 -6.13
C TYR A 138 -9.81 14.22 -4.92
N GLU A 139 -10.24 15.14 -4.06
CA GLU A 139 -11.05 14.83 -2.87
C GLU A 139 -12.36 14.15 -3.26
N LYS A 140 -13.06 14.68 -4.24
CA LYS A 140 -14.27 14.04 -4.78
C LYS A 140 -13.97 12.63 -5.29
N ASN A 141 -12.92 12.47 -6.10
CA ASN A 141 -12.55 11.17 -6.67
C ASN A 141 -12.12 10.18 -5.59
N HIS A 142 -11.42 10.64 -4.54
CA HIS A 142 -11.07 9.81 -3.40
C HIS A 142 -12.32 9.28 -2.68
N HIS A 143 -13.30 10.13 -2.40
CA HIS A 143 -14.55 9.70 -1.77
C HIS A 143 -15.33 8.74 -2.67
N TYR A 144 -15.36 8.99 -3.97
CA TYR A 144 -16.01 8.12 -4.94
C TYR A 144 -15.31 6.76 -5.04
N PHE A 145 -13.99 6.74 -5.12
CA PHE A 145 -13.21 5.51 -5.12
C PHE A 145 -13.45 4.68 -3.85
N THR A 146 -13.37 5.32 -2.67
CA THR A 146 -13.59 4.64 -1.39
C THR A 146 -15.04 4.26 -1.11
N TRP A 147 -15.99 4.81 -1.84
CA TRP A 147 -17.38 4.34 -1.84
C TRP A 147 -17.53 2.99 -2.54
N TRP A 148 -16.81 2.79 -3.67
CA TRP A 148 -16.76 1.53 -4.40
C TRP A 148 -15.83 0.50 -3.76
N HIS A 149 -14.70 0.96 -3.23
CA HIS A 149 -13.64 0.16 -2.61
C HIS A 149 -13.42 0.61 -1.16
N PRO A 150 -14.42 0.39 -0.28
CA PRO A 150 -14.28 0.85 1.10
C PRO A 150 -13.17 0.06 1.79
N PRO A 151 -12.28 0.74 2.54
CA PRO A 151 -11.37 0.05 3.44
C PRO A 151 -12.19 -0.72 4.48
N ASN A 152 -11.65 -1.84 4.95
CA ASN A 152 -12.37 -2.74 5.86
C ASN A 152 -13.72 -3.27 5.32
N ALA A 153 -13.81 -3.51 4.01
CA ALA A 153 -15.03 -4.03 3.38
C ALA A 153 -15.52 -5.36 4.00
N SER A 154 -14.62 -6.16 4.59
CA SER A 154 -14.98 -7.39 5.28
C SER A 154 -15.84 -7.15 6.54
N TYR A 155 -15.72 -5.97 7.17
CA TYR A 155 -16.55 -5.55 8.29
C TYR A 155 -17.88 -4.93 7.85
N ILE A 156 -17.96 -4.42 6.63
CA ILE A 156 -19.18 -3.80 6.08
C ILE A 156 -20.06 -4.85 5.40
N HIS A 157 -19.47 -5.71 4.57
CA HIS A 157 -20.18 -6.63 3.69
C HIS A 157 -19.72 -8.09 3.80
N GLY A 158 -18.58 -8.35 4.44
CA GLY A 158 -17.91 -9.65 4.43
C GLY A 158 -18.15 -10.49 5.68
N GLY A 159 -17.30 -11.49 5.87
CA GLY A 159 -17.39 -12.46 6.94
C GLY A 159 -17.25 -11.89 8.36
N ARG A 160 -16.75 -10.68 8.49
CA ARG A 160 -16.59 -9.99 9.79
C ARG A 160 -17.74 -9.04 10.14
N ASN A 161 -18.77 -8.94 9.33
CA ASN A 161 -19.87 -8.00 9.57
C ASN A 161 -20.70 -8.29 10.82
N LYS A 162 -20.61 -9.49 11.38
CA LYS A 162 -21.32 -9.90 12.62
C LYS A 162 -20.44 -10.05 13.85
N THR A 163 -19.15 -9.78 13.70
CA THR A 163 -18.17 -9.93 14.77
C THR A 163 -17.36 -8.66 14.93
N ARG A 164 -16.91 -8.34 16.13
CA ARG A 164 -15.95 -7.27 16.47
C ARG A 164 -16.21 -5.93 15.78
N GLY A 165 -17.17 -5.16 16.24
CA GLY A 165 -17.38 -3.77 15.82
C GLY A 165 -18.02 -3.56 14.44
N ALA A 166 -18.48 -4.61 13.80
CA ALA A 166 -19.18 -4.57 12.52
C ALA A 166 -20.39 -3.64 12.49
N MET A 167 -21.00 -3.41 13.64
CA MET A 167 -22.20 -2.59 13.77
C MET A 167 -21.96 -1.11 13.46
N HIS A 168 -20.73 -0.61 13.58
CA HIS A 168 -20.42 0.81 13.41
C HIS A 168 -20.13 1.21 11.96
N LEU A 169 -19.88 0.24 11.08
CA LEU A 169 -19.51 0.50 9.69
C LEU A 169 -20.68 0.42 8.71
N ALA A 170 -21.83 -0.05 9.13
CA ALA A 170 -22.97 -0.31 8.27
C ALA A 170 -23.45 0.92 7.47
N ASN A 171 -23.30 2.12 8.01
CA ASN A 171 -23.71 3.37 7.37
C ASN A 171 -22.58 4.13 6.66
N GLU A 172 -21.35 3.57 6.62
CA GLU A 172 -20.22 4.26 5.96
C GLU A 172 -20.46 4.58 4.50
N ARG A 173 -21.10 3.70 3.77
CA ARG A 173 -21.40 3.96 2.35
C ARG A 173 -22.27 5.18 2.19
N GLU A 174 -23.27 5.36 3.05
CA GLU A 174 -24.14 6.54 3.04
C GLU A 174 -23.36 7.80 3.43
N GLN A 175 -22.51 7.71 4.44
CA GLN A 175 -21.62 8.83 4.80
C GLN A 175 -20.68 9.22 3.67
N ARG A 176 -20.09 8.24 2.96
CA ARG A 176 -19.25 8.51 1.79
C ARG A 176 -20.04 9.17 0.66
N LYS A 177 -21.30 8.77 0.45
CA LYS A 177 -22.18 9.41 -0.52
C LYS A 177 -22.41 10.89 -0.18
N LEU A 178 -22.66 11.21 1.08
CA LEU A 178 -22.79 12.60 1.55
C LEU A 178 -21.51 13.41 1.30
N LEU A 179 -20.34 12.81 1.50
CA LEU A 179 -19.04 13.43 1.20
C LEU A 179 -18.86 13.68 -0.29
N ILE A 180 -19.25 12.73 -1.15
CA ILE A 180 -19.24 12.89 -2.61
C ILE A 180 -20.12 14.05 -3.03
N GLU A 181 -21.37 14.08 -2.56
CA GLU A 181 -22.34 15.12 -2.88
C GLU A 181 -21.89 16.51 -2.40
N ALA A 182 -21.31 16.59 -1.21
CA ALA A 182 -20.76 17.84 -0.69
C ALA A 182 -19.55 18.32 -1.51
N SER A 183 -18.63 17.42 -1.84
CA SER A 183 -17.47 17.74 -2.69
C SER A 183 -17.90 18.14 -4.11
N GLU A 184 -18.93 17.51 -4.65
CA GLU A 184 -19.50 17.87 -5.96
C GLU A 184 -20.10 19.28 -5.94
N ARG A 185 -20.93 19.61 -4.94
CA ARG A 185 -21.51 20.96 -4.81
C ARG A 185 -20.42 22.03 -4.68
N GLU A 186 -19.40 21.77 -3.89
CA GLU A 186 -18.29 22.70 -3.73
C GLU A 186 -17.51 22.90 -5.03
N LEU A 187 -17.22 21.81 -5.75
CA LEU A 187 -16.52 21.86 -7.02
C LEU A 187 -17.27 22.68 -8.06
N TRP A 188 -18.61 22.54 -8.13
CA TRP A 188 -19.45 23.31 -9.03
C TRP A 188 -19.61 24.77 -8.62
N ALA A 189 -19.46 25.09 -7.33
CA ALA A 189 -19.47 26.46 -6.81
C ALA A 189 -18.14 27.20 -6.99
N MET A 190 -17.05 26.46 -7.25
CA MET A 190 -15.74 27.08 -7.53
C MET A 190 -15.73 27.81 -8.86
N GLU A 191 -15.00 28.92 -8.92
CA GLU A 191 -14.63 29.53 -10.18
C GLU A 191 -13.81 28.51 -11.00
N LYS A 192 -14.26 28.26 -12.22
CA LYS A 192 -13.60 27.28 -13.08
C LYS A 192 -12.30 27.89 -13.61
N PRO A 193 -11.13 27.29 -13.32
CA PRO A 193 -9.88 27.78 -13.85
C PRO A 193 -9.87 27.68 -15.37
N LYS A 194 -9.14 28.56 -16.02
CA LYS A 194 -8.88 28.41 -17.45
C LYS A 194 -8.13 27.11 -17.70
N LEU A 195 -8.42 26.45 -18.82
CA LEU A 195 -7.76 25.19 -19.17
C LEU A 195 -6.21 25.31 -19.14
N SER A 196 -5.69 26.47 -19.55
CA SER A 196 -4.26 26.80 -19.50
C SER A 196 -3.68 26.83 -18.07
N GLU A 197 -4.49 27.15 -17.08
CA GLU A 197 -4.05 27.25 -15.67
C GLU A 197 -4.07 25.87 -14.98
N VAL A 198 -4.97 24.99 -15.41
CA VAL A 198 -5.08 23.62 -14.84
C VAL A 198 -3.90 22.74 -15.22
N TRP A 199 -3.32 22.96 -16.42
CA TRP A 199 -2.29 22.07 -16.96
C TRP A 199 -0.88 22.67 -16.97
N GLY A 200 -0.71 23.81 -16.31
CA GLY A 200 0.48 24.64 -16.50
C GLY A 200 1.78 24.04 -15.99
N ALA A 201 1.87 23.55 -14.80
CA ALA A 201 3.15 23.17 -14.21
C ALA A 201 3.44 21.67 -14.37
N GLU A 202 4.63 21.37 -14.87
CA GLU A 202 5.18 20.03 -14.89
C GLU A 202 5.38 19.51 -13.45
N PRO A 203 4.96 18.26 -13.10
CA PRO A 203 5.15 17.72 -11.76
C PRO A 203 6.62 17.68 -11.39
N VAL A 204 6.95 17.95 -10.15
CA VAL A 204 8.31 17.82 -9.62
C VAL A 204 8.53 16.37 -9.24
N GLU A 205 9.60 15.75 -9.75
CA GLU A 205 9.95 14.37 -9.44
C GLU A 205 10.12 14.17 -7.93
N GLY A 206 9.55 13.08 -7.40
CA GLY A 206 9.65 12.71 -5.99
C GLY A 206 8.86 13.59 -5.02
N LYS A 207 8.15 14.60 -5.54
CA LYS A 207 7.12 15.31 -4.76
C LYS A 207 5.75 14.87 -5.27
N PRO A 208 5.29 13.69 -4.85
CA PRO A 208 3.99 13.22 -5.25
C PRO A 208 2.96 14.25 -4.82
N VAL A 209 2.02 14.49 -5.70
CA VAL A 209 0.84 15.25 -5.32
C VAL A 209 -0.03 14.34 -4.46
N TRP A 210 0.55 13.95 -3.34
CA TRP A 210 -0.17 13.24 -2.30
C TRP A 210 -1.03 14.25 -1.58
N PHE A 211 -2.28 14.20 -1.92
CA PHE A 211 -3.23 14.80 -1.02
C PHE A 211 -3.41 13.84 0.13
N PRO A 212 -3.12 14.28 1.35
CA PRO A 212 -3.54 13.53 2.51
C PRO A 212 -5.05 13.27 2.35
N THR A 213 -5.52 12.15 2.88
CA THR A 213 -6.97 11.89 2.98
C THR A 213 -7.64 13.20 3.38
N PRO A 214 -8.68 13.63 2.68
CA PRO A 214 -9.29 14.93 2.92
C PRO A 214 -9.56 15.16 4.40
N ALA A 215 -9.24 16.34 4.89
CA ALA A 215 -9.55 16.71 6.27
C ALA A 215 -11.04 16.52 6.55
N SER A 216 -11.36 16.11 7.77
CA SER A 216 -12.76 15.98 8.19
C SER A 216 -13.48 17.31 7.97
N ARG A 217 -14.56 17.28 7.20
CA ARG A 217 -15.44 18.41 7.01
C ARG A 217 -16.63 18.25 7.93
N ASP A 218 -17.12 19.36 8.44
CA ASP A 218 -18.38 19.39 9.18
C ASP A 218 -19.56 19.23 8.19
N ILE A 219 -19.88 17.99 7.88
CA ILE A 219 -20.97 17.66 6.97
C ILE A 219 -22.05 16.95 7.79
N PRO A 220 -23.29 17.45 7.78
CA PRO A 220 -24.40 16.80 8.48
C PRO A 220 -24.54 15.33 8.06
N GLY A 221 -24.62 14.43 9.03
CA GLY A 221 -24.75 12.99 8.81
C GLY A 221 -23.43 12.23 8.63
N VAL A 222 -22.28 12.94 8.57
CA VAL A 222 -20.96 12.32 8.59
C VAL A 222 -20.43 12.36 10.02
N ALA A 223 -19.97 11.23 10.54
CA ALA A 223 -19.42 11.15 11.89
C ALA A 223 -18.20 12.07 12.02
N LYS A 224 -18.22 12.92 13.05
CA LYS A 224 -17.05 13.70 13.45
C LYS A 224 -16.08 12.76 14.16
N GLY A 225 -14.85 12.70 13.69
CA GLY A 225 -13.84 11.80 14.21
C GLY A 225 -13.65 11.97 15.72
N GLN A 226 -13.70 10.91 16.40
CA GLN A 226 -13.49 10.46 17.79
C GLN A 226 -14.72 9.86 18.47
N GLU A 227 -15.93 10.09 17.98
CA GLU A 227 -17.15 9.59 18.63
C GLU A 227 -17.58 8.18 18.22
N ALA A 228 -16.93 7.59 17.22
CA ALA A 228 -17.02 6.16 17.06
C ALA A 228 -16.13 5.52 18.14
N GLN A 229 -16.65 5.43 19.34
CA GLN A 229 -16.08 4.53 20.33
C GLN A 229 -16.19 3.12 19.73
N TRP A 230 -15.06 2.62 19.32
CA TRP A 230 -14.90 1.20 19.09
C TRP A 230 -15.04 0.54 20.46
N GLU A 231 -16.24 0.15 20.83
CA GLU A 231 -16.38 -0.93 21.78
C GLU A 231 -15.83 -2.18 21.09
N VAL A 232 -14.52 -2.31 21.13
CA VAL A 232 -13.89 -3.61 20.95
C VAL A 232 -14.43 -4.42 22.09
N ALA A 233 -15.35 -5.33 21.82
CA ALA A 233 -15.66 -6.40 22.74
C ALA A 233 -14.34 -7.16 22.90
N SER A 234 -13.55 -6.80 23.91
CA SER A 234 -12.44 -7.64 24.34
C SER A 234 -13.08 -8.86 24.96
N ASP A 235 -12.83 -10.03 24.39
CA ASP A 235 -13.24 -11.31 24.97
C ASP A 235 -12.49 -11.62 26.29
N GLY A 236 -11.71 -10.66 26.78
CA GLY A 236 -10.96 -10.75 28.02
C GLY A 236 -11.55 -9.87 29.14
N PRO A 237 -11.20 -10.11 30.41
CA PRO A 237 -11.58 -9.26 31.50
C PRO A 237 -11.13 -7.82 31.20
N SER A 238 -12.08 -6.90 31.17
CA SER A 238 -11.78 -5.48 30.95
C SER A 238 -11.04 -4.95 32.17
N ASP A 239 -9.71 -5.09 32.17
CA ASP A 239 -8.87 -4.35 33.11
C ASP A 239 -8.94 -2.88 32.67
N LYS A 240 -9.87 -2.15 33.27
CA LYS A 240 -10.08 -0.73 32.99
C LYS A 240 -8.95 0.16 33.53
N HIS A 241 -7.96 -0.44 34.18
CA HIS A 241 -6.82 0.26 34.70
C HIS A 241 -5.74 0.36 33.63
N LEU A 242 -5.57 1.56 33.07
CA LEU A 242 -4.45 1.87 32.21
C LEU A 242 -3.19 2.00 33.08
N ARG A 243 -2.33 0.99 33.04
CA ARG A 243 -1.07 0.98 33.78
C ARG A 243 -0.12 2.04 33.22
N THR A 244 0.58 2.69 34.12
CA THR A 244 1.71 3.53 33.72
C THR A 244 2.84 2.68 33.16
N PRO A 245 3.75 3.27 32.36
CA PRO A 245 4.93 2.54 31.88
C PRO A 245 5.77 1.91 32.99
N GLN A 246 5.87 2.57 34.13
CA GLN A 246 6.61 2.06 35.29
C GLN A 246 5.91 0.86 35.95
N GLU A 247 4.57 0.92 36.08
CA GLU A 247 3.80 -0.23 36.56
C GLU A 247 3.92 -1.42 35.62
N GLN A 248 3.93 -1.19 34.30
CA GLN A 248 4.17 -2.26 33.33
C GLN A 248 5.59 -2.84 33.43
N LEU A 249 6.60 -1.99 33.55
CA LEU A 249 7.98 -2.40 33.71
C LEU A 249 8.15 -3.32 34.93
N ALA A 250 7.50 -2.99 36.04
CA ALA A 250 7.55 -3.77 37.28
C ALA A 250 6.87 -5.16 37.18
N MET A 251 6.05 -5.40 36.14
CA MET A 251 5.37 -6.69 35.93
C MET A 251 6.20 -7.73 35.20
N PHE A 252 7.31 -7.33 34.58
CA PHE A 252 8.15 -8.28 33.85
C PHE A 252 8.82 -9.25 34.81
N LYS A 253 8.70 -10.53 34.52
CA LYS A 253 9.47 -11.60 35.16
C LYS A 253 10.68 -11.86 34.30
N ILE A 254 11.84 -11.57 34.82
CA ILE A 254 13.10 -11.59 34.09
C ILE A 254 13.95 -12.74 34.61
N SER A 255 14.58 -13.49 33.73
CA SER A 255 15.51 -14.56 34.10
C SER A 255 16.78 -13.98 34.68
N ASP A 256 17.47 -14.75 35.53
CA ASP A 256 18.74 -14.37 36.15
C ASP A 256 19.78 -13.98 35.08
N GLY A 257 20.47 -12.89 35.32
CA GLY A 257 21.51 -12.37 34.41
C GLY A 257 21.00 -11.44 33.32
N TYR A 258 19.68 -11.16 33.27
CA TYR A 258 19.07 -10.22 32.35
C TYR A 258 18.45 -9.04 33.09
N GLU A 259 18.34 -7.92 32.42
CA GLU A 259 17.61 -6.74 32.87
C GLU A 259 16.68 -6.22 31.78
N VAL A 260 15.67 -5.48 32.17
CA VAL A 260 14.77 -4.77 31.26
C VAL A 260 14.69 -3.30 31.66
N ASN A 261 14.79 -2.41 30.70
CA ASN A 261 14.60 -0.99 30.90
C ASN A 261 13.51 -0.44 29.95
N LEU A 262 13.02 0.77 30.25
CA LEU A 262 12.05 1.48 29.46
C LEU A 262 12.73 2.41 28.45
N PHE A 263 12.87 1.98 27.22
CA PHE A 263 13.48 2.78 26.16
C PHE A 263 12.63 4.00 25.77
N ALA A 264 11.33 3.83 25.56
CA ALA A 264 10.40 4.88 25.19
C ALA A 264 8.98 4.55 25.59
N SER A 265 8.15 5.58 25.79
CA SER A 265 6.72 5.43 26.07
C SER A 265 5.89 6.50 25.36
N GLU A 266 4.59 6.23 25.21
CA GLU A 266 3.61 7.17 24.66
C GLU A 266 3.48 8.45 25.48
N GLN A 267 3.85 8.43 26.77
CA GLN A 267 3.84 9.60 27.64
C GLN A 267 4.94 10.61 27.30
N ARG A 268 6.06 10.16 26.70
CA ARG A 268 7.21 11.00 26.37
C ARG A 268 7.33 11.31 24.89
N PHE A 269 6.85 10.43 24.03
CA PHE A 269 7.09 10.50 22.59
C PHE A 269 5.79 10.34 21.80
N PRO A 270 5.70 10.86 20.57
CA PRO A 270 4.53 10.73 19.71
C PRO A 270 4.45 9.32 19.09
N ILE A 271 4.41 8.31 19.93
CA ILE A 271 4.21 6.91 19.56
C ILE A 271 2.85 6.46 20.10
N ALA A 272 2.10 5.72 19.28
CA ALA A 272 0.80 5.18 19.67
C ALA A 272 0.48 3.96 18.78
N ASN A 273 -0.01 2.88 19.39
CA ASN A 273 -0.25 1.61 18.69
C ASN A 273 0.93 1.22 17.78
N PRO A 274 2.12 0.95 18.32
CA PRO A 274 3.29 0.61 17.52
C PRO A 274 3.13 -0.77 16.85
N PHE A 275 3.12 -0.81 15.53
CA PHE A 275 2.95 -2.04 14.74
C PHE A 275 4.26 -2.69 14.33
N ALA A 276 5.29 -1.90 14.11
CA ALA A 276 6.60 -2.43 13.73
C ALA A 276 7.71 -1.51 14.25
N ILE A 277 8.81 -2.12 14.64
CA ILE A 277 10.03 -1.44 15.07
C ILE A 277 11.24 -1.97 14.31
N ARG A 278 12.21 -1.09 14.03
CA ARG A 278 13.50 -1.45 13.41
C ARG A 278 14.58 -0.51 13.89
N PHE A 279 15.78 -1.07 14.14
CA PHE A 279 16.98 -0.27 14.33
C PHE A 279 17.67 -0.01 13.00
N ASP A 280 18.10 1.21 12.77
CA ASP A 280 18.96 1.55 11.65
C ASP A 280 20.45 1.34 11.98
N ALA A 281 21.31 1.54 10.97
CA ALA A 281 22.76 1.36 11.14
C ALA A 281 23.42 2.37 12.11
N LYS A 282 22.69 3.44 12.48
CA LYS A 282 23.13 4.43 13.48
C LYS A 282 22.65 4.10 14.89
N GLY A 283 21.91 2.99 15.06
CA GLY A 283 21.31 2.57 16.33
C GLY A 283 20.03 3.32 16.71
N ARG A 284 19.42 4.08 15.79
CA ARG A 284 18.16 4.77 16.03
C ARG A 284 17.00 3.81 15.85
N LEU A 285 16.01 3.90 16.74
CA LEU A 285 14.80 3.08 16.66
C LEU A 285 13.74 3.77 15.79
N TRP A 286 13.35 3.11 14.73
CA TRP A 286 12.23 3.50 13.88
C TRP A 286 10.97 2.78 14.32
N VAL A 287 9.87 3.53 14.47
CA VAL A 287 8.59 3.02 14.97
C VAL A 287 7.46 3.39 14.02
N ALA A 288 6.79 2.39 13.48
CA ALA A 288 5.54 2.59 12.73
C ALA A 288 4.38 2.65 13.73
N ASN A 289 3.70 3.76 13.77
CA ASN A 289 2.58 4.04 14.66
C ASN A 289 1.28 4.09 13.89
N SER A 290 0.23 3.43 14.39
CA SER A 290 -1.09 3.45 13.75
C SER A 290 -2.21 3.82 14.74
N PRO A 291 -2.27 5.06 15.21
CA PRO A 291 -3.39 5.55 16.02
C PRO A 291 -4.72 5.55 15.24
N THR A 292 -4.67 5.39 13.92
CA THR A 292 -5.87 5.24 13.07
C THR A 292 -6.44 3.82 13.14
N TRP A 293 -5.62 2.82 13.53
CA TRP A 293 -6.09 1.43 13.63
C TRP A 293 -7.24 1.32 14.65
N PRO A 294 -8.25 0.46 14.42
CA PRO A 294 -8.39 -0.46 13.29
C PRO A 294 -9.03 0.16 12.06
N HIS A 295 -9.51 1.39 12.12
CA HIS A 295 -10.24 1.98 11.02
C HIS A 295 -10.19 3.52 11.02
N SER A 296 -10.16 4.09 9.81
CA SER A 296 -10.36 5.52 9.59
C SER A 296 -11.76 5.74 9.05
N LEU A 297 -12.58 6.45 9.80
CA LEU A 297 -13.94 6.77 9.39
C LEU A 297 -13.97 7.66 8.14
N PRO A 298 -15.07 7.63 7.36
CA PRO A 298 -15.28 8.57 6.27
C PRO A 298 -15.09 10.02 6.73
N GLY A 299 -14.28 10.80 5.98
CA GLY A 299 -13.99 12.19 6.32
C GLY A 299 -13.01 12.42 7.48
N GLN A 300 -12.54 11.37 8.13
CA GLN A 300 -11.52 11.46 9.18
C GLN A 300 -10.12 11.54 8.59
N GLN A 301 -9.30 12.47 9.06
CA GLN A 301 -7.91 12.55 8.64
C GLN A 301 -7.08 11.44 9.32
N PRO A 302 -6.31 10.64 8.57
CA PRO A 302 -5.41 9.65 9.15
C PRO A 302 -4.31 10.31 9.99
N ARG A 303 -3.84 9.60 11.02
CA ARG A 303 -2.84 10.10 11.98
C ARG A 303 -1.64 9.18 12.13
N ASP A 304 -1.54 8.16 11.29
CA ASP A 304 -0.44 7.22 11.34
C ASP A 304 0.87 7.89 10.95
N SER A 305 1.96 7.43 11.54
CA SER A 305 3.27 8.04 11.37
C SER A 305 4.39 7.02 11.45
N LEU A 306 5.52 7.37 10.85
CA LEU A 306 6.80 6.69 11.05
C LEU A 306 7.70 7.64 11.84
N VAL A 307 8.06 7.25 13.06
CA VAL A 307 8.83 8.05 14.01
C VAL A 307 10.20 7.44 14.22
N ILE A 308 11.23 8.29 14.33
CA ILE A 308 12.59 7.91 14.66
C ILE A 308 12.90 8.37 16.09
N LEU A 309 13.35 7.45 16.92
CA LEU A 309 13.81 7.71 18.29
C LEU A 309 15.34 7.55 18.38
N GLU A 310 15.98 8.47 19.04
CA GLU A 310 17.43 8.50 19.21
C GLU A 310 17.78 8.46 20.70
N ASP A 311 18.66 7.55 21.09
CA ASP A 311 19.36 7.50 22.36
C ASP A 311 20.77 8.04 22.11
N LYS A 312 21.05 9.26 22.54
CA LYS A 312 22.29 9.96 22.19
C LYS A 312 23.44 9.66 23.13
N ASP A 313 23.15 9.50 24.42
CA ASP A 313 24.14 9.24 25.46
C ASP A 313 24.34 7.74 25.73
N ARG A 314 23.49 6.90 25.07
CA ARG A 314 23.55 5.43 25.11
C ARG A 314 23.26 4.85 26.49
N ASP A 315 22.37 5.47 27.22
CA ASP A 315 21.91 4.98 28.52
C ASP A 315 20.76 3.97 28.42
N GLY A 316 20.28 3.68 27.18
CA GLY A 316 19.19 2.75 26.91
C GLY A 316 17.82 3.42 26.99
N VAL A 317 17.77 4.76 27.02
CA VAL A 317 16.52 5.54 27.02
C VAL A 317 16.56 6.57 25.88
N ALA A 318 15.48 6.70 25.14
CA ALA A 318 15.44 7.68 24.07
C ALA A 318 15.43 9.12 24.58
N ASP A 319 16.28 9.98 23.98
CA ASP A 319 16.38 11.40 24.29
C ASP A 319 15.60 12.28 23.33
N LYS A 320 15.55 11.88 22.06
CA LYS A 320 15.04 12.70 20.98
C LYS A 320 14.18 11.88 20.03
N HIS A 321 13.24 12.57 19.39
CA HIS A 321 12.49 12.00 18.29
C HIS A 321 12.45 12.94 17.07
N SER A 322 12.17 12.35 15.92
CA SER A 322 11.74 13.06 14.72
C SER A 322 10.62 12.28 14.02
N VAL A 323 9.68 12.99 13.43
CA VAL A 323 8.61 12.39 12.64
C VAL A 323 9.08 12.33 11.19
N PHE A 324 9.40 11.13 10.72
CA PHE A 324 9.88 10.90 9.37
C PHE A 324 8.76 10.99 8.32
N LEU A 325 7.61 10.37 8.61
CA LEU A 325 6.36 10.47 7.83
C LEU A 325 5.19 10.70 8.78
N ASP A 326 4.22 11.49 8.36
CA ASP A 326 2.97 11.73 9.06
C ASP A 326 1.74 11.62 8.14
N LYS A 327 0.54 11.68 8.73
CA LYS A 327 -0.76 11.64 8.01
C LYS A 327 -0.94 10.42 7.12
N MET A 328 -0.31 9.33 7.50
CA MET A 328 -0.43 8.05 6.83
C MET A 328 -1.66 7.29 7.33
N LYS A 329 -2.05 6.25 6.61
CA LYS A 329 -3.23 5.45 6.93
C LYS A 329 -2.89 3.99 7.03
N LEU A 330 -3.09 3.38 8.19
CA LEU A 330 -2.92 1.95 8.44
C LEU A 330 -1.51 1.46 8.04
N ILE A 331 -0.48 2.09 8.63
CA ILE A 331 0.91 1.65 8.48
C ILE A 331 1.15 0.41 9.33
N HIS A 332 1.11 -0.78 8.73
CA HIS A 332 1.33 -2.03 9.45
C HIS A 332 2.74 -2.59 9.31
N GLY A 333 3.58 -1.98 8.51
CA GLY A 333 4.94 -2.43 8.36
C GLY A 333 5.79 -1.53 7.48
N PHE A 334 7.08 -1.66 7.67
CA PHE A 334 8.08 -0.97 6.87
C PHE A 334 9.40 -1.74 6.85
N ALA A 335 10.25 -1.40 5.90
CA ALA A 335 11.64 -1.84 5.86
C ALA A 335 12.53 -0.64 5.56
N LEU A 336 13.67 -0.58 6.26
CA LEU A 336 14.66 0.48 6.04
C LEU A 336 15.29 0.35 4.65
N ALA A 337 15.58 1.48 4.03
CA ALA A 337 16.37 1.64 2.83
C ALA A 337 17.51 2.61 3.11
N ASP A 338 18.46 2.77 2.18
CA ASP A 338 19.69 3.53 2.41
C ASP A 338 19.47 4.95 2.96
N ASP A 339 18.50 5.67 2.42
CA ASP A 339 18.15 7.05 2.76
C ASP A 339 16.68 7.23 3.18
N GLY A 340 16.04 6.13 3.62
CA GLY A 340 14.63 6.16 3.99
C GLY A 340 14.02 4.81 4.30
N ALA A 341 12.78 4.58 3.84
CA ALA A 341 12.05 3.35 4.11
C ALA A 341 11.05 2.98 3.00
N PHE A 342 10.89 1.69 2.77
CA PHE A 342 9.68 1.14 2.15
C PHE A 342 8.58 1.07 3.21
N VAL A 343 7.41 1.63 2.93
CA VAL A 343 6.31 1.73 3.89
C VAL A 343 5.03 1.18 3.29
N ALA A 344 4.37 0.32 4.05
CA ALA A 344 3.04 -0.18 3.71
C ALA A 344 2.01 0.94 3.88
N GLN A 345 1.50 1.44 2.79
CA GLN A 345 0.42 2.44 2.74
C GLN A 345 -0.69 1.90 1.85
N VAL A 346 -1.49 0.98 2.37
CA VAL A 346 -2.52 0.28 1.60
C VAL A 346 -3.41 1.27 0.82
N PRO A 347 -3.63 1.04 -0.49
CA PRO A 347 -3.29 -0.13 -1.31
C PRO A 347 -1.88 -0.10 -1.93
N ASN A 348 -1.00 0.76 -1.47
CA ASN A 348 0.33 1.00 -2.03
C ASN A 348 1.45 0.49 -1.14
N LEU A 349 2.52 0.05 -1.75
CA LEU A 349 3.86 0.06 -1.15
C LEU A 349 4.57 1.32 -1.66
N ILE A 350 5.00 2.17 -0.76
CA ILE A 350 5.74 3.40 -1.10
C ILE A 350 7.19 3.29 -0.68
N LEU A 351 8.06 3.99 -1.39
CA LEU A 351 9.42 4.30 -0.97
C LEU A 351 9.47 5.78 -0.61
N ALA A 352 9.85 6.07 0.63
CA ALA A 352 10.01 7.42 1.14
C ALA A 352 11.47 7.66 1.53
N LYS A 353 12.03 8.82 1.17
CA LYS A 353 13.44 9.16 1.35
C LYS A 353 13.62 10.52 1.95
N ASP A 354 14.66 10.65 2.75
CA ASP A 354 15.18 11.92 3.28
C ASP A 354 16.43 12.32 2.48
N LYS A 355 16.24 13.01 1.36
CA LYS A 355 17.33 13.45 0.49
C LYS A 355 18.11 14.64 1.07
N THR A 356 17.51 15.38 1.99
CA THR A 356 18.13 16.54 2.63
C THR A 356 18.87 16.23 3.93
N GLY A 357 18.67 15.03 4.48
CA GLY A 357 19.33 14.60 5.73
C GLY A 357 18.77 15.24 6.99
N ASN A 358 17.53 15.77 6.93
CA ASN A 358 16.92 16.50 8.06
C ASN A 358 16.07 15.61 8.98
N GLY A 359 15.98 14.32 8.71
CA GLY A 359 15.19 13.35 9.49
C GLY A 359 13.72 13.27 9.08
N LYS A 360 13.33 13.91 7.96
CA LYS A 360 11.98 13.86 7.40
C LYS A 360 12.02 13.43 5.94
N ALA A 361 11.04 12.67 5.52
CA ALA A 361 10.91 12.33 4.11
C ALA A 361 10.54 13.57 3.29
N ASP A 362 11.36 13.88 2.32
CA ASP A 362 11.16 14.98 1.35
C ASP A 362 10.97 14.46 -0.08
N TRP A 363 11.09 13.15 -0.27
CA TRP A 363 10.84 12.46 -1.51
C TRP A 363 10.05 11.17 -1.27
N MET A 364 9.02 10.92 -2.07
CA MET A 364 8.23 9.69 -2.03
C MET A 364 7.86 9.22 -3.43
N GLN A 365 7.71 7.90 -3.57
CA GLN A 365 7.21 7.26 -4.80
C GLN A 365 6.43 5.99 -4.47
N THR A 366 5.30 5.78 -5.14
CA THR A 366 4.64 4.48 -5.15
C THR A 366 5.49 3.51 -5.97
N VAL A 367 5.86 2.38 -5.38
CA VAL A 367 6.66 1.33 -6.07
C VAL A 367 5.82 0.12 -6.47
N LEU A 368 4.78 -0.19 -5.71
CA LEU A 368 3.77 -1.20 -6.05
C LEU A 368 2.38 -0.69 -5.66
N HIS A 369 1.39 -1.01 -6.48
CA HIS A 369 -0.01 -0.65 -6.26
C HIS A 369 -0.92 -1.87 -6.48
N GLY A 370 -2.07 -1.91 -5.78
CA GLY A 370 -3.10 -2.93 -5.98
C GLY A 370 -3.19 -3.97 -4.86
N PHE A 371 -2.62 -3.68 -3.69
CA PHE A 371 -2.87 -4.48 -2.50
C PHE A 371 -4.29 -4.28 -1.99
N GLY A 372 -4.87 -5.33 -1.44
CA GLY A 372 -6.20 -5.28 -0.83
C GLY A 372 -6.27 -4.34 0.38
N ALA A 373 -7.48 -3.92 0.73
CA ALA A 373 -7.76 -3.06 1.88
C ALA A 373 -9.00 -3.52 2.67
N GLU A 374 -9.38 -4.78 2.49
CA GLU A 374 -10.66 -5.30 2.99
C GLU A 374 -10.68 -5.51 4.50
N ASP A 375 -9.51 -5.64 5.13
CA ASP A 375 -9.38 -5.91 6.56
C ASP A 375 -8.12 -5.27 7.16
N ALA A 376 -8.27 -4.29 8.02
CA ALA A 376 -7.13 -3.58 8.62
C ALA A 376 -6.23 -4.47 9.48
N GLU A 377 -6.75 -5.56 10.04
CA GLU A 377 -5.96 -6.47 10.88
C GLU A 377 -4.97 -7.31 10.06
N HIS A 378 -5.19 -7.43 8.74
CA HIS A 378 -4.45 -8.33 7.87
C HIS A 378 -3.67 -7.61 6.75
N ALA A 379 -3.47 -6.30 6.89
CA ALA A 379 -2.74 -5.47 5.92
C ALA A 379 -1.29 -5.94 5.73
N MET A 380 -0.63 -5.37 4.72
CA MET A 380 0.79 -5.66 4.46
C MET A 380 1.64 -5.49 5.71
N ASN A 381 2.29 -6.57 6.15
CA ASN A 381 3.04 -6.62 7.40
C ASN A 381 4.34 -7.40 7.24
N ASN A 382 5.08 -7.51 8.33
CA ASN A 382 6.18 -8.45 8.47
C ASN A 382 7.30 -8.27 7.43
N PHE A 383 7.69 -7.01 7.21
CA PHE A 383 8.73 -6.66 6.26
C PHE A 383 10.11 -7.13 6.72
N ARG A 384 10.85 -7.82 5.84
CA ARG A 384 12.22 -8.30 6.10
C ARG A 384 13.03 -8.32 4.81
N TRP A 385 14.24 -7.83 4.86
CA TRP A 385 15.23 -8.09 3.82
C TRP A 385 15.77 -9.51 3.95
N SER A 386 15.79 -10.24 2.86
CA SER A 386 16.57 -11.48 2.79
C SER A 386 18.05 -11.17 2.58
N PRO A 387 18.97 -12.06 2.97
CA PRO A 387 20.40 -11.89 2.68
C PRO A 387 20.73 -11.68 1.20
N GLY A 388 19.86 -12.14 0.31
CA GLY A 388 19.99 -11.95 -1.15
C GLY A 388 19.49 -10.60 -1.67
N GLY A 389 19.09 -9.65 -0.80
CA GLY A 389 18.67 -8.31 -1.19
C GLY A 389 17.23 -8.18 -1.70
N SER A 390 16.39 -9.21 -1.52
CA SER A 390 14.96 -9.10 -1.82
C SER A 390 14.19 -8.72 -0.56
N LEU A 391 13.21 -7.85 -0.72
CA LEU A 391 12.28 -7.46 0.34
C LEU A 391 11.13 -8.45 0.43
N HIS A 392 11.00 -9.12 1.56
CA HIS A 392 9.89 -10.01 1.84
C HIS A 392 8.89 -9.32 2.77
N PHE A 393 7.60 -9.53 2.49
CA PHE A 393 6.50 -9.08 3.34
C PHE A 393 5.29 -10.01 3.14
N SER A 394 4.27 -9.85 3.97
CA SER A 394 3.11 -10.73 3.98
C SER A 394 1.81 -9.93 3.99
N GLN A 395 0.72 -10.58 3.60
CA GLN A 395 -0.65 -10.17 3.92
C GLN A 395 -1.39 -11.36 4.54
N GLY A 396 -2.40 -11.08 5.37
CA GLY A 396 -3.24 -12.09 5.99
C GLY A 396 -4.47 -12.46 5.16
N ILE A 397 -5.42 -13.14 5.79
CA ILE A 397 -6.67 -13.57 5.16
C ILE A 397 -7.61 -12.39 4.83
N PHE A 398 -8.67 -12.66 4.08
CA PHE A 398 -9.74 -11.74 3.62
C PHE A 398 -9.34 -10.75 2.53
N TYR A 399 -8.10 -10.72 2.10
CA TYR A 399 -7.60 -9.80 1.09
C TYR A 399 -7.80 -10.31 -0.33
N HIS A 400 -8.08 -9.38 -1.25
CA HIS A 400 -7.98 -9.58 -2.68
C HIS A 400 -7.01 -8.56 -3.25
N SER A 401 -5.80 -9.01 -3.55
CA SER A 401 -4.77 -8.15 -4.13
C SER A 401 -4.60 -8.47 -5.61
N GLN A 402 -4.52 -7.43 -6.42
CA GLN A 402 -4.12 -7.51 -7.83
C GLN A 402 -3.04 -6.47 -8.06
N ILE A 403 -1.80 -6.88 -7.89
CA ILE A 403 -0.65 -6.01 -8.00
C ILE A 403 -0.13 -6.06 -9.43
N GLU A 404 -0.14 -4.91 -10.08
CA GLU A 404 0.37 -4.80 -11.44
C GLU A 404 1.90 -4.64 -11.42
N THR A 405 2.57 -5.41 -12.29
CA THR A 405 4.03 -5.38 -12.43
C THR A 405 4.44 -5.41 -13.90
N PRO A 406 5.69 -5.05 -14.23
CA PRO A 406 6.20 -5.19 -15.60
C PRO A 406 6.12 -6.62 -16.15
N PHE A 407 6.02 -7.61 -15.26
CA PHE A 407 5.92 -9.04 -15.59
C PHE A 407 4.48 -9.56 -15.60
N GLY A 408 3.50 -8.67 -15.67
CA GLY A 408 2.07 -8.96 -15.57
C GLY A 408 1.55 -8.95 -14.14
N PRO A 409 0.22 -9.05 -13.96
CA PRO A 409 -0.42 -8.92 -12.67
C PRO A 409 -0.08 -10.09 -11.74
N ARG A 410 0.09 -9.78 -10.46
CA ARG A 410 0.20 -10.76 -9.38
C ARG A 410 -1.08 -10.74 -8.57
N ARG A 411 -1.89 -11.78 -8.72
CA ARG A 411 -3.19 -11.90 -8.05
C ARG A 411 -3.10 -12.84 -6.88
N VAL A 412 -3.65 -12.40 -5.77
CA VAL A 412 -3.73 -13.18 -4.54
C VAL A 412 -5.10 -13.01 -3.93
N ARG A 413 -5.66 -14.13 -3.47
CA ARG A 413 -6.78 -14.16 -2.57
C ARG A 413 -6.31 -14.73 -1.24
N ASP A 414 -6.71 -14.06 -0.14
CA ASP A 414 -6.34 -14.41 1.23
C ASP A 414 -4.83 -14.22 1.53
N ALA A 415 -4.30 -14.93 2.50
CA ALA A 415 -2.94 -14.74 2.98
C ALA A 415 -1.87 -15.08 1.95
N ALA A 416 -0.81 -14.31 1.93
CA ALA A 416 0.33 -14.56 1.04
C ALA A 416 1.64 -14.02 1.61
N VAL A 417 2.72 -14.62 1.15
CA VAL A 417 4.09 -14.10 1.32
C VAL A 417 4.59 -13.58 -0.02
N PHE A 418 5.01 -12.35 -0.04
CA PHE A 418 5.59 -11.69 -1.21
C PHE A 418 7.11 -11.64 -1.11
N ARG A 419 7.77 -11.69 -2.27
CA ARG A 419 9.18 -11.40 -2.45
C ARG A 419 9.31 -10.33 -3.53
N TYR A 420 9.76 -9.14 -3.15
CA TYR A 420 9.99 -8.03 -4.06
C TYR A 420 11.48 -7.76 -4.23
N THR A 421 11.96 -7.74 -5.46
CA THR A 421 13.33 -7.37 -5.81
C THR A 421 13.30 -5.98 -6.47
N PRO A 422 13.59 -4.91 -5.73
CA PRO A 422 13.37 -3.54 -6.22
C PRO A 422 14.12 -3.20 -7.49
N ASN A 423 15.39 -3.62 -7.60
CA ASN A 423 16.24 -3.33 -8.76
C ASN A 423 15.81 -4.08 -10.03
N GLU A 424 14.92 -5.06 -9.91
CA GLU A 424 14.38 -5.83 -11.03
C GLU A 424 12.90 -5.54 -11.27
N TYR A 425 12.27 -4.68 -10.46
CA TYR A 425 10.81 -4.44 -10.46
C TYR A 425 9.98 -5.73 -10.36
N ARG A 426 10.56 -6.77 -9.80
CA ARG A 426 10.00 -8.13 -9.76
C ARG A 426 9.30 -8.40 -8.45
N LEU A 427 8.01 -8.74 -8.54
CA LEU A 427 7.21 -9.24 -7.41
C LEU A 427 6.85 -10.71 -7.65
N GLU A 428 7.14 -11.54 -6.67
CA GLU A 428 6.84 -12.98 -6.69
C GLU A 428 6.06 -13.37 -5.44
N ILE A 429 5.35 -14.48 -5.53
CA ILE A 429 4.60 -15.08 -4.42
C ILE A 429 5.16 -16.50 -4.22
N PRO A 430 6.28 -16.63 -3.48
CA PRO A 430 7.02 -17.88 -3.39
C PRO A 430 6.35 -18.94 -2.53
N VAL A 431 5.35 -18.57 -1.73
CA VAL A 431 4.70 -19.50 -0.79
C VAL A 431 3.20 -19.52 -1.03
N SER A 432 2.66 -20.71 -1.29
CA SER A 432 1.23 -20.97 -1.46
C SER A 432 0.72 -21.85 -0.32
N HIS A 433 0.77 -21.33 0.91
CA HIS A 433 0.26 -22.01 2.10
C HIS A 433 -0.95 -21.26 2.66
N ALA A 434 -1.94 -21.99 3.16
CA ALA A 434 -3.16 -21.40 3.71
C ALA A 434 -2.95 -20.89 5.14
N PHE A 435 -2.14 -19.85 5.27
CA PHE A 435 -2.01 -19.13 6.53
C PHE A 435 -3.31 -18.43 6.91
N TRP A 436 -3.50 -18.23 8.19
CA TRP A 436 -4.48 -17.28 8.70
C TRP A 436 -3.83 -15.91 8.93
N ASN A 437 -2.77 -15.91 9.75
CA ASN A 437 -2.07 -14.69 10.15
C ASN A 437 -0.55 -14.87 10.01
N PRO A 438 0.04 -14.64 8.83
CA PRO A 438 1.47 -14.76 8.64
C PRO A 438 2.21 -13.55 9.25
N TYR A 439 2.23 -13.45 10.57
CA TYR A 439 2.86 -12.38 11.35
C TYR A 439 4.19 -12.81 11.94
N GLY A 440 5.15 -13.06 11.27
CA GLY A 440 6.50 -13.38 11.75
C GLY A 440 7.29 -13.99 10.62
N LYS A 441 8.42 -13.38 10.35
CA LYS A 441 9.35 -13.89 9.37
C LYS A 441 10.76 -13.47 9.71
N VAL A 442 11.66 -14.43 9.66
CA VAL A 442 13.08 -14.18 9.84
C VAL A 442 13.90 -15.05 8.90
N PHE A 443 15.14 -14.65 8.68
CA PHE A 443 16.12 -15.44 7.93
C PHE A 443 17.29 -15.78 8.85
N ASP A 444 17.77 -17.02 8.77
CA ASP A 444 18.98 -17.41 9.43
C ASP A 444 20.23 -16.85 8.72
N HIS A 445 21.41 -17.15 9.22
CA HIS A 445 22.69 -16.71 8.64
C HIS A 445 22.88 -17.21 7.20
N TRP A 446 22.31 -18.33 6.86
CA TRP A 446 22.42 -18.98 5.55
C TRP A 446 21.32 -18.55 4.57
N GLY A 447 20.42 -17.68 5.00
CA GLY A 447 19.29 -17.21 4.19
C GLY A 447 18.08 -18.15 4.20
N ARG A 448 18.05 -19.18 5.06
CA ARG A 448 16.86 -19.99 5.25
C ARG A 448 15.84 -19.19 6.05
N GLY A 449 14.63 -19.12 5.54
CA GLY A 449 13.54 -18.37 6.17
C GLY A 449 12.68 -19.23 7.08
N ILE A 450 12.22 -18.63 8.18
CA ILE A 450 11.15 -19.17 9.01
C ILE A 450 9.94 -18.24 8.90
N LEU A 451 8.77 -18.83 8.68
CA LEU A 451 7.47 -18.15 8.67
C LEU A 451 6.65 -18.59 9.87
N LEU A 452 5.98 -17.63 10.47
CA LEU A 452 5.10 -17.85 11.61
C LEU A 452 3.64 -17.62 11.19
N ASP A 453 2.77 -18.59 11.47
CA ASP A 453 1.32 -18.36 11.47
C ASP A 453 0.90 -18.05 12.92
N ALA A 454 0.70 -16.76 13.18
CA ALA A 454 0.50 -16.25 14.51
C ALA A 454 -0.72 -16.83 15.22
N SER A 455 -1.84 -17.00 14.51
CA SER A 455 -3.10 -17.50 15.09
C SER A 455 -3.01 -18.90 15.72
N ALA A 456 -2.04 -19.69 15.31
CA ALA A 456 -1.88 -21.05 15.79
C ALA A 456 -0.50 -21.31 16.40
N GLY A 457 0.35 -20.26 16.49
CA GLY A 457 1.71 -20.41 16.97
C GLY A 457 2.51 -21.48 16.21
N GLN A 458 2.35 -21.52 14.88
CA GLN A 458 2.98 -22.52 14.04
C GLN A 458 4.13 -21.92 13.24
N TYR A 459 5.26 -22.60 13.22
CA TYR A 459 6.51 -22.16 12.62
C TYR A 459 6.90 -23.06 11.46
N TYR A 460 7.07 -22.47 10.28
CA TYR A 460 7.33 -23.22 9.05
C TYR A 460 8.66 -22.81 8.44
N PRO A 461 9.57 -23.76 8.15
CA PRO A 461 10.68 -23.48 7.27
C PRO A 461 10.17 -23.10 5.88
N MET A 462 10.64 -21.96 5.34
CA MET A 462 10.16 -21.45 4.05
C MET A 462 10.47 -22.39 2.89
N ASP A 463 11.62 -23.01 2.89
CA ASP A 463 12.06 -23.95 1.87
C ASP A 463 11.16 -25.19 1.78
N VAL A 464 10.62 -25.63 2.91
CA VAL A 464 9.70 -26.80 2.97
C VAL A 464 8.32 -26.47 2.39
N ILE A 465 7.81 -25.25 2.62
CA ILE A 465 6.47 -24.83 2.18
C ILE A 465 6.49 -23.96 0.93
N SER A 466 7.68 -23.65 0.39
CA SER A 466 7.83 -22.84 -0.82
C SER A 466 7.29 -23.57 -2.03
N THR A 467 6.19 -23.05 -2.54
CA THR A 467 5.58 -23.52 -3.78
C THR A 467 4.91 -22.33 -4.46
N PRO A 468 4.99 -22.23 -5.80
CA PRO A 468 4.35 -21.15 -6.51
C PRO A 468 2.86 -21.03 -6.18
N PHE A 469 2.41 -19.81 -5.97
CA PHE A 469 1.00 -19.53 -5.81
C PHE A 469 0.29 -19.62 -7.17
N ILE A 470 -0.82 -20.38 -7.20
CA ILE A 470 -1.67 -20.50 -8.39
C ILE A 470 -3.04 -19.95 -8.03
N TYR A 471 -3.31 -18.71 -8.46
CA TYR A 471 -4.59 -18.05 -8.26
C TYR A 471 -5.75 -18.90 -8.86
N PRO A 472 -6.90 -19.00 -8.20
CA PRO A 472 -7.30 -18.30 -6.96
C PRO A 472 -7.12 -19.11 -5.66
N LYS A 473 -6.55 -20.29 -5.72
CA LYS A 473 -6.52 -21.20 -4.56
C LYS A 473 -5.14 -21.31 -3.95
N GLN A 474 -5.07 -21.14 -2.64
CA GLN A 474 -3.93 -21.56 -1.84
C GLN A 474 -3.89 -23.10 -1.76
N LYS A 475 -2.73 -23.66 -1.48
CA LYS A 475 -2.59 -25.06 -1.10
C LYS A 475 -3.19 -25.30 0.28
N THR A 476 -3.60 -26.53 0.52
CA THR A 476 -4.09 -26.97 1.82
C THR A 476 -3.06 -26.70 2.91
N ARG A 477 -3.52 -26.27 4.07
CA ARG A 477 -2.68 -26.10 5.26
C ARG A 477 -2.04 -27.41 5.67
N THR A 478 -0.75 -27.40 5.93
CA THR A 478 0.04 -28.58 6.25
C THR A 478 0.68 -28.44 7.63
N ASN A 479 -0.15 -28.50 8.69
CA ASN A 479 0.28 -28.26 10.07
C ASN A 479 1.41 -29.19 10.53
N HIS A 480 1.48 -30.39 9.98
CA HIS A 480 2.55 -31.36 10.30
C HIS A 480 3.95 -30.90 9.82
N LEU A 481 4.04 -29.87 9.01
CA LEU A 481 5.32 -29.27 8.62
C LEU A 481 5.81 -28.20 9.61
N SER A 482 5.01 -27.87 10.61
CA SER A 482 5.45 -26.97 11.69
C SER A 482 6.44 -27.71 12.60
N PHE A 483 7.56 -27.06 12.92
CA PHE A 483 8.57 -27.65 13.79
C PHE A 483 8.37 -27.36 15.28
N ALA A 484 7.37 -26.53 15.63
CA ALA A 484 7.01 -26.24 17.01
C ALA A 484 5.54 -26.55 17.26
N PRO A 485 5.18 -27.00 18.47
CA PRO A 485 3.80 -27.22 18.83
C PRO A 485 3.03 -25.90 18.77
N GLY A 486 1.90 -25.91 18.08
CA GLY A 486 0.98 -24.79 18.10
C GLY A 486 0.29 -24.65 19.46
N GLY A 487 -0.40 -23.55 19.69
CA GLY A 487 -1.27 -23.38 20.85
C GLY A 487 -1.27 -21.99 21.48
N SER A 488 -0.31 -21.14 21.14
CA SER A 488 -0.24 -19.77 21.63
C SER A 488 -0.17 -18.78 20.49
N ILE A 489 -0.87 -17.66 20.60
CA ILE A 489 -0.77 -16.59 19.60
C ILE A 489 0.58 -15.90 19.76
N ALA A 490 1.33 -15.82 18.66
CA ALA A 490 2.66 -15.21 18.63
C ALA A 490 2.75 -14.15 17.54
N ALA A 491 3.51 -13.09 17.78
CA ALA A 491 3.58 -11.97 16.84
C ALA A 491 5.00 -11.67 16.36
N GLY A 492 5.96 -11.50 17.25
CA GLY A 492 7.33 -11.14 16.91
C GLY A 492 8.27 -12.34 16.95
N CYS A 493 9.18 -12.44 16.00
CA CYS A 493 10.24 -13.45 16.03
C CYS A 493 11.55 -12.88 15.49
N GLU A 494 12.68 -13.39 16.01
CA GLU A 494 14.02 -12.99 15.58
C GLU A 494 15.03 -14.09 15.91
N PHE A 495 16.20 -14.05 15.25
CA PHE A 495 17.37 -14.78 15.70
C PHE A 495 18.25 -13.89 16.57
N VAL A 496 18.70 -14.40 17.70
CA VAL A 496 19.62 -13.68 18.57
C VAL A 496 20.98 -13.53 17.89
N ARG A 497 21.34 -12.30 17.52
CA ARG A 497 22.61 -11.97 16.87
C ARG A 497 23.21 -10.68 17.42
N ASN A 498 22.77 -10.30 18.60
CA ASN A 498 23.13 -9.06 19.23
C ASN A 498 24.20 -9.29 20.28
N ARG A 499 25.25 -8.46 20.30
CA ARG A 499 26.37 -8.57 21.23
C ARG A 499 26.00 -8.30 22.71
N HIS A 500 24.81 -7.78 22.98
CA HIS A 500 24.28 -7.61 24.34
C HIS A 500 23.86 -8.93 24.99
N PHE A 501 23.68 -9.97 24.21
CA PHE A 501 23.33 -11.28 24.71
C PHE A 501 24.56 -12.20 24.75
N PRO A 502 24.66 -13.08 25.79
CA PRO A 502 25.79 -13.96 25.96
C PRO A 502 25.96 -14.96 24.82
N GLN A 503 27.15 -15.54 24.68
CA GLN A 503 27.51 -16.40 23.56
C GLN A 503 26.65 -17.65 23.45
N GLU A 504 26.23 -18.21 24.58
CA GLU A 504 25.42 -19.43 24.65
C GLU A 504 24.02 -19.30 24.10
N VAL A 505 23.50 -18.07 23.94
CA VAL A 505 22.18 -17.82 23.34
C VAL A 505 22.27 -17.27 21.91
N GLN A 506 23.47 -17.03 21.40
CA GLN A 506 23.64 -16.56 20.03
C GLN A 506 23.14 -17.61 19.04
N GLY A 507 22.41 -17.15 18.00
CA GLY A 507 21.83 -17.99 16.97
C GLY A 507 20.51 -18.66 17.34
N ARG A 508 20.07 -18.57 18.59
CA ARG A 508 18.75 -19.11 18.99
C ARG A 508 17.61 -18.32 18.31
N PHE A 509 16.56 -19.04 17.98
CA PHE A 509 15.32 -18.48 17.48
C PHE A 509 14.45 -18.07 18.66
N VAL A 510 14.00 -16.82 18.68
CA VAL A 510 13.13 -16.28 19.73
C VAL A 510 11.80 -15.83 19.18
N VAL A 511 10.75 -16.03 19.95
CA VAL A 511 9.39 -15.68 19.60
C VAL A 511 8.68 -15.06 20.80
N ASN A 512 7.95 -13.99 20.57
CA ASN A 512 7.10 -13.38 21.58
C ASN A 512 5.67 -13.90 21.44
N HIS A 513 5.19 -14.54 22.48
CA HIS A 513 3.81 -15.00 22.61
C HIS A 513 2.98 -13.97 23.36
N CYS A 514 1.84 -13.59 22.80
CA CYS A 514 0.96 -12.54 23.35
C CYS A 514 -0.36 -13.08 23.93
N GLU A 515 -0.66 -14.36 23.70
CA GLU A 515 -1.84 -15.04 24.26
C GLU A 515 -1.50 -16.50 24.52
N GLY A 516 -2.12 -17.10 25.53
CA GLY A 516 -1.83 -18.45 25.99
C GLY A 516 -0.63 -18.45 26.93
N ASP A 517 0.47 -19.06 26.55
CA ASP A 517 1.73 -19.05 27.29
C ASP A 517 2.51 -17.77 26.95
N VAL A 518 2.17 -16.68 27.64
CA VAL A 518 2.69 -15.33 27.36
C VAL A 518 4.15 -15.20 27.77
N GLY A 519 4.97 -14.67 26.87
CA GLY A 519 6.39 -14.42 27.14
C GLY A 519 7.28 -14.53 25.91
N THR A 520 8.59 -14.41 26.13
CA THR A 520 9.60 -14.61 25.09
C THR A 520 10.13 -16.04 25.20
N HIS A 521 9.87 -16.84 24.19
CA HIS A 521 10.28 -18.23 24.10
C HIS A 521 11.53 -18.39 23.24
N TRP A 522 12.42 -19.26 23.66
CA TRP A 522 13.71 -19.51 23.01
C TRP A 522 13.75 -20.93 22.48
N TYR A 523 14.15 -21.08 21.21
CA TYR A 523 14.28 -22.35 20.53
C TYR A 523 15.73 -22.53 20.06
N GLU A 524 16.27 -23.73 20.24
CA GLU A 524 17.62 -24.11 19.79
C GLU A 524 17.64 -24.47 18.31
#